data_e833581e4e9aa4e4883cf32a422cc846
#
_entry.id   e833581e4e9aa4e4883cf32a422cc846
#
_cell.length_a   1.000
_cell.length_b   1.000
_cell.length_c   1.000
_cell.angle_alpha   90.00
_cell.angle_beta   90.00
_cell.angle_gamma   90.00
#
_symmetry.space_group_name_H-M   'P 1'
#
loop_
_entity.id
_entity.type
_entity.pdbx_description
1 polymer ?
#
loop_
_entity_poly.entity_id
_entity_poly.type
_entity_poly.pdbx_seq_one_letter_code
_entity_poly.pdbx_strand_id
1 'polypeptide(L)'
;MAETTHPASEAPARSTMDINDILRILPHRYPFLLIDRVVELERKQRIVAIKNVTMNEPFFTGHFPGMPIMPGVLIVEAIAQAGGALLLTEVEDRDSKLMMFTGIERARFRRPVLPGDQLRIEVDVKAWRIRAVRMEGTAYVNGKRVAEAVVTCQLVDRPQMRGVVSAESAEEDS
;
A
#
# COMPACT_ATOMS: atom_id res chain seq x y z
N MET A 1 14.67 -49.31 20.25
CA MET A 1 14.58 -48.38 19.11
C MET A 1 13.80 -47.18 19.55
N ALA A 2 14.46 -46.05 19.74
CA ALA A 2 13.81 -44.82 20.16
C ALA A 2 13.48 -44.00 18.91
N GLU A 3 12.21 -43.76 18.63
CA GLU A 3 11.75 -42.87 17.59
C GLU A 3 12.01 -41.40 18.01
N THR A 4 12.90 -40.77 17.28
CA THR A 4 13.20 -39.33 17.40
C THR A 4 12.15 -38.58 16.61
N THR A 5 11.09 -38.12 17.31
CA THR A 5 10.15 -37.16 16.73
C THR A 5 10.83 -35.81 16.58
N HIS A 6 11.11 -35.42 15.31
CA HIS A 6 11.50 -34.06 14.95
C HIS A 6 10.30 -33.13 15.22
N PRO A 7 10.48 -32.02 15.95
CA PRO A 7 9.43 -31.02 16.02
C PRO A 7 9.22 -30.40 14.64
N ALA A 8 7.97 -30.43 14.17
CA ALA A 8 7.55 -29.70 12.98
C ALA A 8 7.87 -28.21 13.18
N SER A 9 8.62 -27.64 12.26
CA SER A 9 8.86 -26.19 12.20
C SER A 9 7.51 -25.49 12.12
N GLU A 10 7.09 -24.81 13.19
CA GLU A 10 5.93 -23.92 13.15
C GLU A 10 6.17 -22.84 12.08
N ALA A 11 5.33 -22.85 11.05
CA ALA A 11 5.32 -21.78 10.06
C ALA A 11 5.08 -20.44 10.79
N PRO A 12 5.79 -19.35 10.45
CA PRO A 12 5.64 -18.07 11.12
C PRO A 12 4.17 -17.63 11.11
N ALA A 13 3.67 -17.20 12.25
CA ALA A 13 2.28 -16.78 12.43
C ALA A 13 1.99 -15.61 11.45
N ARG A 14 1.13 -15.86 10.46
CA ARG A 14 0.70 -14.86 9.50
C ARG A 14 -0.35 -13.98 10.16
N SER A 15 -0.06 -12.70 10.29
CA SER A 15 -1.01 -11.72 10.82
C SER A 15 -1.91 -11.16 9.70
N THR A 16 -3.12 -10.74 10.07
CA THR A 16 -4.10 -10.12 9.17
C THR A 16 -4.47 -8.74 9.73
N MET A 17 -5.03 -7.84 8.89
CA MET A 17 -5.52 -6.53 9.30
C MET A 17 -6.89 -6.27 8.70
N ASP A 18 -7.80 -5.80 9.50
CA ASP A 18 -9.07 -5.23 9.04
C ASP A 18 -8.90 -3.75 8.65
N ILE A 19 -9.99 -3.11 8.23
CA ILE A 19 -9.94 -1.71 7.81
C ILE A 19 -9.57 -0.76 8.96
N ASN A 20 -9.95 -1.07 10.19
CA ASN A 20 -9.61 -0.23 11.33
C ASN A 20 -8.11 -0.31 11.66
N ASP A 21 -7.50 -1.49 11.51
CA ASP A 21 -6.06 -1.66 11.63
C ASP A 21 -5.31 -0.87 10.56
N ILE A 22 -5.77 -0.96 9.32
CA ILE A 22 -5.21 -0.22 8.18
C ILE A 22 -5.29 1.29 8.42
N LEU A 23 -6.45 1.80 8.88
CA LEU A 23 -6.64 3.22 9.20
C LEU A 23 -5.73 3.72 10.33
N ARG A 24 -5.32 2.85 11.26
CA ARG A 24 -4.35 3.17 12.32
C ARG A 24 -2.90 3.19 11.83
N ILE A 25 -2.62 2.53 10.72
CA ILE A 25 -1.26 2.38 10.19
C ILE A 25 -1.00 3.36 9.05
N LEU A 26 -1.90 3.41 8.04
CA LEU A 26 -1.75 4.28 6.89
C LEU A 26 -2.34 5.68 7.15
N PRO A 27 -1.66 6.75 6.74
CA PRO A 27 -2.18 8.12 6.86
C PRO A 27 -3.29 8.42 5.84
N HIS A 28 -3.43 7.60 4.79
CA HIS A 28 -4.38 7.79 3.72
C HIS A 28 -5.83 7.74 4.22
N ARG A 29 -6.73 8.53 3.60
CA ARG A 29 -8.16 8.57 3.86
C ARG A 29 -8.93 8.63 2.55
N TYR A 30 -10.26 8.52 2.61
CA TYR A 30 -11.12 8.71 1.46
C TYR A 30 -10.80 10.04 0.75
N PRO A 31 -10.72 10.06 -0.60
CA PRO A 31 -10.95 8.95 -1.53
C PRO A 31 -9.66 8.18 -1.89
N PHE A 32 -8.56 8.36 -1.17
CA PHE A 32 -7.24 7.88 -1.55
C PHE A 32 -6.75 6.67 -0.73
N LEU A 33 -7.52 6.16 0.19
CA LEU A 33 -7.24 4.87 0.84
C LEU A 33 -7.76 3.75 -0.07
N LEU A 34 -6.85 2.96 -0.64
CA LEU A 34 -7.18 2.00 -1.69
C LEU A 34 -7.21 0.54 -1.22
N ILE A 35 -6.60 0.18 -0.09
CA ILE A 35 -6.63 -1.20 0.41
C ILE A 35 -7.72 -1.38 1.46
N ASP A 36 -8.46 -2.50 1.38
CA ASP A 36 -9.61 -2.79 2.23
C ASP A 36 -9.29 -3.79 3.34
N ARG A 37 -8.32 -4.67 3.09
CA ARG A 37 -7.93 -5.73 4.03
C ARG A 37 -6.50 -6.20 3.76
N VAL A 38 -5.80 -6.62 4.80
CA VAL A 38 -4.58 -7.42 4.70
C VAL A 38 -4.94 -8.85 5.10
N VAL A 39 -4.70 -9.81 4.20
CA VAL A 39 -5.03 -11.23 4.39
C VAL A 39 -3.81 -12.07 4.77
N GLU A 40 -2.60 -11.53 4.56
CA GLU A 40 -1.34 -12.16 4.92
C GLU A 40 -0.30 -11.08 5.16
N LEU A 41 0.41 -11.15 6.28
CA LEU A 41 1.55 -10.30 6.56
C LEU A 41 2.64 -11.12 7.23
N GLU A 42 3.80 -11.13 6.60
CA GLU A 42 5.05 -11.67 7.11
C GLU A 42 6.03 -10.50 7.28
N ARG A 43 6.38 -10.22 8.54
CA ARG A 43 7.16 -9.03 8.91
C ARG A 43 8.43 -8.89 8.08
N LYS A 44 8.65 -7.69 7.52
CA LYS A 44 9.81 -7.31 6.69
C LYS A 44 10.01 -8.14 5.41
N GLN A 45 9.10 -9.04 5.08
CA GLN A 45 9.24 -9.94 3.93
C GLN A 45 8.13 -9.78 2.90
N ARG A 46 6.86 -9.93 3.32
CA ARG A 46 5.74 -10.03 2.39
C ARG A 46 4.44 -9.50 2.99
N ILE A 47 3.60 -8.96 2.15
CA ILE A 47 2.21 -8.63 2.47
C ILE A 47 1.31 -9.00 1.31
N VAL A 48 0.10 -9.45 1.65
CA VAL A 48 -0.99 -9.66 0.69
C VAL A 48 -2.19 -8.86 1.14
N ALA A 49 -2.62 -7.93 0.29
CA ALA A 49 -3.76 -7.06 0.55
C ALA A 49 -4.87 -7.28 -0.49
N ILE A 50 -6.07 -6.90 -0.12
CA ILE A 50 -7.26 -6.91 -0.96
C ILE A 50 -7.74 -5.48 -1.18
N LYS A 51 -8.10 -5.16 -2.43
CA LYS A 51 -8.91 -3.99 -2.78
C LYS A 51 -10.15 -4.44 -3.54
N ASN A 52 -11.32 -4.06 -3.06
CA ASN A 52 -12.55 -4.22 -3.81
C ASN A 52 -12.73 -3.02 -4.76
N VAL A 53 -12.97 -3.29 -6.03
CA VAL A 53 -13.18 -2.27 -7.04
C VAL A 53 -14.68 -2.13 -7.28
N THR A 54 -15.27 -1.00 -6.88
CA THR A 54 -16.69 -0.78 -7.02
C THR A 54 -16.99 0.42 -7.91
N MET A 55 -18.20 0.47 -8.52
CA MET A 55 -18.62 1.61 -9.35
C MET A 55 -18.73 2.92 -8.54
N ASN A 56 -18.74 2.86 -7.21
CA ASN A 56 -18.78 4.02 -6.32
C ASN A 56 -17.42 4.74 -6.18
N GLU A 57 -16.37 4.23 -6.81
CA GLU A 57 -15.06 4.88 -6.82
C GLU A 57 -15.12 6.19 -7.65
N PRO A 58 -14.69 7.33 -7.10
CA PRO A 58 -14.85 8.62 -7.77
C PRO A 58 -14.12 8.73 -9.10
N PHE A 59 -13.03 7.97 -9.32
CA PHE A 59 -12.27 8.01 -10.56
C PHE A 59 -13.03 7.44 -11.77
N PHE A 60 -14.07 6.63 -11.58
CA PHE A 60 -14.86 6.10 -12.68
C PHE A 60 -15.76 7.15 -13.36
N THR A 61 -16.00 8.29 -12.72
CA THR A 61 -16.72 9.39 -13.39
C THR A 61 -15.95 9.97 -14.58
N GLY A 62 -14.61 9.87 -14.56
CA GLY A 62 -13.74 10.42 -15.59
C GLY A 62 -12.92 9.39 -16.36
N HIS A 63 -12.77 8.18 -15.86
CA HIS A 63 -11.85 7.18 -16.46
C HIS A 63 -12.54 5.85 -16.81
N PHE A 64 -13.35 5.74 -17.85
CA PHE A 64 -13.79 6.75 -18.82
C PHE A 64 -15.31 6.76 -18.89
N PRO A 65 -15.97 7.87 -19.30
CA PRO A 65 -17.41 7.88 -19.51
C PRO A 65 -17.86 6.74 -20.45
N GLY A 66 -18.81 5.91 -20.00
CA GLY A 66 -19.29 4.74 -20.76
C GLY A 66 -18.35 3.51 -20.79
N MET A 67 -17.13 3.63 -20.31
CA MET A 67 -16.18 2.50 -20.23
C MET A 67 -15.33 2.61 -18.94
N PRO A 68 -15.89 2.24 -17.79
CA PRO A 68 -15.19 2.40 -16.51
C PRO A 68 -14.03 1.40 -16.40
N ILE A 69 -12.82 1.92 -16.34
CA ILE A 69 -11.58 1.17 -16.15
C ILE A 69 -10.82 1.80 -14.99
N MET A 70 -10.35 0.99 -14.04
CA MET A 70 -9.51 1.52 -12.95
C MET A 70 -8.19 2.08 -13.52
N PRO A 71 -7.82 3.33 -13.19
CA PRO A 71 -6.55 3.90 -13.63
C PRO A 71 -5.37 3.03 -13.21
N GLY A 72 -4.50 2.66 -14.14
CA GLY A 72 -3.35 1.81 -13.85
C GLY A 72 -2.42 2.39 -12.79
N VAL A 73 -2.26 3.71 -12.77
CA VAL A 73 -1.46 4.42 -11.76
C VAL A 73 -2.02 4.23 -10.35
N LEU A 74 -3.35 4.11 -10.20
CA LEU A 74 -3.98 3.81 -8.91
C LEU A 74 -3.80 2.35 -8.49
N ILE A 75 -3.59 1.43 -9.43
CA ILE A 75 -3.19 0.06 -9.09
C ILE A 75 -1.77 0.06 -8.52
N VAL A 76 -0.85 0.85 -9.09
CA VAL A 76 0.51 1.03 -8.55
C VAL A 76 0.46 1.68 -7.17
N GLU A 77 -0.40 2.67 -6.96
CA GLU A 77 -0.62 3.28 -5.64
C GLU A 77 -1.15 2.26 -4.63
N ALA A 78 -2.10 1.39 -5.00
CA ALA A 78 -2.61 0.34 -4.12
C ALA A 78 -1.50 -0.67 -3.75
N ILE A 79 -0.61 -1.02 -4.69
CA ILE A 79 0.59 -1.82 -4.42
C ILE A 79 1.48 -1.12 -3.38
N ALA A 80 1.69 0.18 -3.53
CA ALA A 80 2.51 0.95 -2.61
C ALA A 80 1.88 1.07 -1.22
N GLN A 81 0.57 1.28 -1.14
CA GLN A 81 -0.13 1.33 0.14
C GLN A 81 -0.05 -0.02 0.87
N ALA A 82 -0.17 -1.15 0.16
CA ALA A 82 0.05 -2.46 0.74
C ALA A 82 1.48 -2.58 1.31
N GLY A 83 2.49 -2.24 0.51
CA GLY A 83 3.88 -2.22 0.99
C GLY A 83 4.11 -1.22 2.12
N GLY A 84 3.43 -0.09 2.10
CA GLY A 84 3.45 0.92 3.15
C GLY A 84 2.88 0.42 4.47
N ALA A 85 1.79 -0.34 4.42
CA ALA A 85 1.23 -0.98 5.60
C ALA A 85 2.26 -1.93 6.24
N LEU A 86 2.95 -2.74 5.44
CA LEU A 86 4.03 -3.60 5.93
C LEU A 86 5.18 -2.78 6.53
N LEU A 87 5.64 -1.72 5.86
CA LEU A 87 6.74 -0.88 6.35
C LEU A 87 6.38 -0.21 7.67
N LEU A 88 5.20 0.41 7.75
CA LEU A 88 4.79 1.20 8.92
C LEU A 88 4.45 0.34 10.15
N THR A 89 4.23 -0.96 10.02
CA THR A 89 4.14 -1.87 11.17
C THR A 89 5.46 -2.01 11.91
N GLU A 90 6.58 -1.73 11.26
CA GLU A 90 7.93 -1.82 11.83
C GLU A 90 8.43 -0.48 12.40
N VAL A 91 7.63 0.58 12.32
CA VAL A 91 8.02 1.94 12.75
C VAL A 91 7.27 2.31 14.01
N GLU A 92 8.01 2.52 15.11
CA GLU A 92 7.44 2.85 16.43
C GLU A 92 6.78 4.24 16.43
N ASP A 93 7.45 5.25 15.85
CA ASP A 93 6.99 6.64 15.79
C ASP A 93 6.29 7.00 14.46
N ARG A 94 5.54 6.04 13.89
CA ARG A 94 4.89 6.17 12.57
C ARG A 94 3.99 7.39 12.42
N ASP A 95 3.38 7.88 13.50
CA ASP A 95 2.50 9.04 13.48
C ASP A 95 3.26 10.34 13.14
N SER A 96 4.57 10.37 13.42
CA SER A 96 5.49 11.46 13.06
C SER A 96 6.11 11.30 11.67
N LYS A 97 5.83 10.20 10.96
CA LYS A 97 6.45 9.86 9.68
C LYS A 97 5.44 9.88 8.53
N LEU A 98 5.98 10.12 7.34
CA LEU A 98 5.30 9.88 6.07
C LEU A 98 6.14 8.92 5.24
N MET A 99 5.47 8.07 4.51
CA MET A 99 6.09 7.25 3.48
C MET A 99 5.94 7.96 2.14
N MET A 100 7.07 8.29 1.52
CA MET A 100 7.11 8.98 0.23
C MET A 100 7.68 8.06 -0.84
N PHE A 101 7.07 8.07 -2.00
CA PHE A 101 7.66 7.46 -3.17
C PHE A 101 8.95 8.18 -3.57
N THR A 102 10.00 7.41 -3.83
CA THR A 102 11.26 7.91 -4.39
C THR A 102 11.58 7.29 -5.75
N GLY A 103 10.86 6.23 -6.11
CA GLY A 103 11.00 5.62 -7.43
C GLY A 103 9.92 4.59 -7.73
N ILE A 104 9.52 4.56 -8.99
CA ILE A 104 8.67 3.52 -9.57
C ILE A 104 9.42 2.98 -10.79
N GLU A 105 9.68 1.69 -10.78
CA GLU A 105 10.41 1.01 -11.84
C GLU A 105 9.57 -0.13 -12.40
N ARG A 106 9.75 -0.45 -13.67
CA ARG A 106 9.18 -1.63 -14.35
C ARG A 106 7.67 -1.78 -14.17
N ALA A 107 6.95 -0.63 -14.07
CA ALA A 107 5.49 -0.66 -14.04
C ALA A 107 4.94 -1.22 -15.36
N ARG A 108 4.08 -2.22 -15.27
CA ARG A 108 3.43 -2.85 -16.44
C ARG A 108 1.98 -3.12 -16.14
N PHE A 109 1.12 -2.75 -17.08
CA PHE A 109 -0.33 -2.99 -17.06
C PHE A 109 -0.67 -4.02 -18.12
N ARG A 110 -1.29 -5.13 -17.72
CA ARG A 110 -1.48 -6.29 -18.58
C ARG A 110 -2.94 -6.50 -18.98
N ARG A 111 -3.86 -6.08 -18.13
CA ARG A 111 -5.30 -6.26 -18.31
C ARG A 111 -6.04 -5.11 -17.65
N PRO A 112 -7.18 -4.66 -18.21
CA PRO A 112 -8.04 -3.70 -17.55
C PRO A 112 -8.62 -4.31 -16.26
N VAL A 113 -8.84 -3.45 -15.27
CA VAL A 113 -9.53 -3.75 -14.03
C VAL A 113 -10.83 -2.95 -14.04
N LEU A 114 -11.95 -3.61 -13.79
CA LEU A 114 -13.29 -3.08 -13.98
C LEU A 114 -14.06 -3.06 -12.64
N PRO A 115 -15.13 -2.25 -12.53
CA PRO A 115 -16.06 -2.37 -11.41
C PRO A 115 -16.58 -3.81 -11.25
N GLY A 116 -16.58 -4.31 -10.02
CA GLY A 116 -16.91 -5.70 -9.68
C GLY A 116 -15.69 -6.61 -9.54
N ASP A 117 -14.50 -6.17 -9.97
CA ASP A 117 -13.27 -6.93 -9.73
C ASP A 117 -12.80 -6.78 -8.27
N GLN A 118 -12.10 -7.80 -7.79
CA GLN A 118 -11.33 -7.74 -6.56
C GLN A 118 -9.84 -7.90 -6.89
N LEU A 119 -9.05 -6.90 -6.53
CA LEU A 119 -7.60 -6.98 -6.62
C LEU A 119 -7.04 -7.75 -5.42
N ARG A 120 -6.30 -8.80 -5.69
CA ARG A 120 -5.36 -9.42 -4.76
C ARG A 120 -3.98 -8.84 -5.05
N ILE A 121 -3.42 -8.13 -4.09
CA ILE A 121 -2.16 -7.38 -4.21
C ILE A 121 -1.12 -8.10 -3.37
N GLU A 122 -0.09 -8.63 -4.01
CA GLU A 122 1.03 -9.31 -3.38
C GLU A 122 2.27 -8.45 -3.48
N VAL A 123 2.92 -8.17 -2.36
CA VAL A 123 4.11 -7.32 -2.30
C VAL A 123 5.22 -8.04 -1.54
N ASP A 124 6.36 -8.22 -2.20
CA ASP A 124 7.56 -8.81 -1.63
C ASP A 124 8.64 -7.75 -1.43
N VAL A 125 9.27 -7.76 -0.26
CA VAL A 125 10.40 -6.88 0.03
C VAL A 125 11.64 -7.41 -0.67
N LYS A 126 12.29 -6.56 -1.48
CA LYS A 126 13.55 -6.90 -2.18
C LYS A 126 14.78 -6.33 -1.49
N ALA A 127 14.63 -5.18 -0.83
CA ALA A 127 15.69 -4.61 -0.03
C ALA A 127 15.09 -3.75 1.09
N TRP A 128 15.61 -3.91 2.29
CA TRP A 128 15.23 -3.14 3.46
C TRP A 128 16.44 -2.37 3.97
N ARG A 129 16.31 -1.05 4.08
CA ARG A 129 17.32 -0.15 4.65
C ARG A 129 16.69 0.70 5.75
N ILE A 130 17.47 1.36 6.56
CA ILE A 130 17.00 2.12 7.74
C ILE A 130 15.87 3.10 7.42
N ARG A 131 15.90 3.76 6.26
CA ARG A 131 14.90 4.77 5.87
C ARG A 131 14.27 4.51 4.50
N ALA A 132 14.59 3.39 3.85
CA ALA A 132 14.10 3.10 2.51
C ALA A 132 13.81 1.61 2.34
N VAL A 133 12.71 1.32 1.65
CA VAL A 133 12.34 -0.06 1.29
C VAL A 133 12.10 -0.12 -0.20
N ARG A 134 12.69 -1.11 -0.85
CA ARG A 134 12.42 -1.45 -2.25
C ARG A 134 11.58 -2.71 -2.29
N MET A 135 10.46 -2.65 -2.95
CA MET A 135 9.45 -3.70 -2.98
C MET A 135 9.03 -4.01 -4.41
N GLU A 136 8.71 -5.25 -4.68
CA GLU A 136 8.11 -5.69 -5.93
C GLU A 136 6.66 -6.12 -5.67
N GLY A 137 5.72 -5.49 -6.33
CA GLY A 137 4.31 -5.76 -6.17
C GLY A 137 3.66 -6.27 -7.43
N THR A 138 2.72 -7.19 -7.28
CA THR A 138 1.90 -7.73 -8.35
C THR A 138 0.43 -7.73 -7.94
N ALA A 139 -0.44 -7.23 -8.80
CA ALA A 139 -1.88 -7.25 -8.63
C ALA A 139 -2.51 -8.32 -9.53
N TYR A 140 -3.47 -9.04 -8.97
CA TYR A 140 -4.21 -10.12 -9.63
C TYR A 140 -5.72 -9.89 -9.54
N VAL A 141 -6.45 -10.30 -10.58
CA VAL A 141 -7.90 -10.47 -10.59
C VAL A 141 -8.19 -11.90 -11.03
N ASN A 142 -8.95 -12.66 -10.24
CA ASN A 142 -9.28 -14.06 -10.51
C ASN A 142 -8.03 -14.91 -10.85
N GLY A 143 -6.93 -14.74 -10.11
CA GLY A 143 -5.66 -15.42 -10.30
C GLY A 143 -4.86 -14.99 -11.54
N LYS A 144 -5.36 -14.06 -12.34
CA LYS A 144 -4.64 -13.53 -13.52
C LYS A 144 -3.96 -12.22 -13.18
N ARG A 145 -2.66 -12.10 -13.49
CA ARG A 145 -1.89 -10.87 -13.31
C ARG A 145 -2.47 -9.75 -14.15
N VAL A 146 -2.80 -8.62 -13.51
CA VAL A 146 -3.33 -7.41 -14.15
C VAL A 146 -2.33 -6.26 -14.20
N ALA A 147 -1.51 -6.12 -13.14
CA ALA A 147 -0.44 -5.12 -13.10
C ALA A 147 0.72 -5.60 -12.22
N GLU A 148 1.89 -5.00 -12.44
CA GLU A 148 3.08 -5.20 -11.62
C GLU A 148 3.92 -3.94 -11.61
N ALA A 149 4.64 -3.69 -10.53
CA ALA A 149 5.61 -2.60 -10.40
C ALA A 149 6.67 -2.92 -9.35
N VAL A 150 7.83 -2.30 -9.49
CA VAL A 150 8.82 -2.19 -8.41
C VAL A 150 8.74 -0.76 -7.88
N VAL A 151 8.54 -0.64 -6.57
CA VAL A 151 8.40 0.66 -5.90
C VAL A 151 9.50 0.81 -4.86
N THR A 152 10.06 2.01 -4.76
CA THR A 152 10.98 2.39 -3.69
C THR A 152 10.33 3.51 -2.90
N CYS A 153 10.26 3.32 -1.59
CA CYS A 153 9.68 4.28 -0.65
C CYS A 153 10.70 4.66 0.41
N GLN A 154 10.63 5.91 0.87
CA GLN A 154 11.41 6.41 2.01
C GLN A 154 10.49 6.89 3.12
N LEU A 155 10.94 6.69 4.36
CA LEU A 155 10.35 7.33 5.53
C LEU A 155 10.98 8.71 5.70
N VAL A 156 10.13 9.73 5.76
CA VAL A 156 10.49 11.13 6.03
C VAL A 156 9.73 11.63 7.25
N ASP A 157 10.31 12.56 7.97
CA ASP A 157 9.63 13.21 9.08
C ASP A 157 8.43 14.03 8.55
N ARG A 158 7.29 13.92 9.21
CA ARG A 158 6.12 14.74 8.88
C ARG A 158 6.46 16.19 9.22
N PRO A 159 6.41 17.15 8.27
CA PRO A 159 6.62 18.55 8.57
C PRO A 159 5.65 19.00 9.67
N GLN A 160 6.15 19.65 10.71
CA GLN A 160 5.28 20.30 11.67
C GLN A 160 4.64 21.49 10.95
N MET A 161 3.36 21.37 10.57
CA MET A 161 2.60 22.41 9.87
C MET A 161 2.32 23.67 10.73
N ARG A 162 3.00 23.86 11.85
CA ARG A 162 2.84 25.02 12.74
C ARG A 162 3.53 26.31 12.26
N GLY A 163 4.21 26.29 11.10
CA GLY A 163 4.95 27.46 10.60
C GLY A 163 4.36 28.14 9.36
N VAL A 164 3.38 27.55 8.68
CA VAL A 164 2.88 28.08 7.40
C VAL A 164 1.69 29.05 7.56
N VAL A 165 0.94 28.96 8.66
CA VAL A 165 -0.24 29.80 8.89
C VAL A 165 0.10 31.15 9.51
N SER A 166 1.32 31.34 10.06
CA SER A 166 1.72 32.61 10.69
C SER A 166 2.47 33.57 9.75
N ALA A 167 2.76 33.21 8.51
CA ALA A 167 3.44 34.09 7.55
C ALA A 167 2.48 34.89 6.66
N GLU A 168 1.24 34.40 6.45
CA GLU A 168 0.26 35.12 5.61
C GLU A 168 -0.54 36.21 6.34
N SER A 169 -0.53 36.21 7.69
CA SER A 169 -1.24 37.23 8.48
C SER A 169 -0.39 38.49 8.81
N ALA A 170 0.85 38.57 8.35
CA ALA A 170 1.76 39.68 8.64
C ALA A 170 1.95 40.67 7.46
N GLU A 171 1.38 40.40 6.29
CA GLU A 171 1.53 41.28 5.10
C GLU A 171 0.27 42.07 4.72
N GLU A 172 -0.85 41.97 5.47
CA GLU A 172 -2.07 42.73 5.19
C GLU A 172 -2.24 44.00 6.06
N ASP A 173 -1.28 44.36 6.93
CA ASP A 173 -1.30 45.59 7.73
C ASP A 173 -0.03 46.44 7.52
N SER A 174 0.22 46.88 6.28
CA SER A 174 1.19 47.95 6.01
C SER A 174 0.82 48.77 4.81
#